data_0c361c3185cbde823e558dc64e267714
#
_entry.id   0c361c3185cbde823e558dc64e267714
#
_cell.length_a   1.000
_cell.length_b   1.000
_cell.length_c   1.000
_cell.angle_alpha   90.00
_cell.angle_beta   90.00
_cell.angle_gamma   90.00
#
_symmetry.space_group_name_H-M   'P 1'
#
loop_
_entity.id
_entity.type
_entity.pdbx_description
1 polymer ?
#
loop_
_entity_poly.entity_id
_entity_poly.type
_entity_poly.pdbx_seq_one_letter_code
_entity_poly.pdbx_strand_id
1 'polypeptide(L)'
;MRQIPSIGRSTPRGDWRAQPRRVRSGLKCVAGLASIGALTATPAGQYYQGYAYAADGQRLLYREAHWLYSENGVEHRLVVYTCPDGAPFVRKRVDTAPGAATPDVDLLDGRGGYREGVRTQDGRREVFAQADARSPERRAALPLPPPPNAVIDAGFDAFVREHWDVLSGAGVSPVPFLVPSQLRYLDFSAHMLSDSHADGTDLRWFRLSLAGWYGFALPHIDVGYDVQTHELREYRGLSNIRDAAGRNLSVRIRFPPSERRTDVTAADAERAAATPLTGRCTFQ
;
A
#
# COMPACT_ATOMS: atom_id res chain seq x y z
N MET A 1 0.88 -5.17 64.62
CA MET A 1 1.77 -5.21 65.82
C MET A 1 3.21 -5.31 65.31
N ARG A 2 4.09 -4.44 65.89
CA ARG A 2 5.52 -4.18 65.66
C ARG A 2 5.86 -3.32 64.45
N GLN A 3 6.04 -2.08 64.61
CA GLN A 3 6.91 -1.09 65.33
C GLN A 3 8.17 -0.80 64.49
N ILE A 4 8.26 0.48 64.14
CA ILE A 4 9.34 1.30 63.58
C ILE A 4 10.49 1.43 64.63
N PRO A 5 11.73 1.72 64.19
CA PRO A 5 12.36 2.88 64.84
C PRO A 5 12.99 3.88 63.80
N SER A 6 12.77 5.14 64.16
CA SER A 6 13.48 6.34 63.73
C SER A 6 14.79 6.52 64.53
N ILE A 7 15.77 7.28 63.99
CA ILE A 7 16.84 8.09 64.64
C ILE A 7 17.80 8.47 63.51
N GLY A 8 18.32 9.67 63.27
CA GLY A 8 18.43 10.86 64.05
C GLY A 8 19.34 11.82 63.24
N ARG A 9 19.19 13.08 63.52
CA ARG A 9 19.90 14.24 62.94
C ARG A 9 21.40 14.26 63.30
N SER A 10 22.23 14.93 62.44
CA SER A 10 23.20 15.94 62.92
C SER A 10 23.83 16.70 61.71
N THR A 11 23.67 17.99 61.75
CA THR A 11 24.49 19.01 61.06
C THR A 11 25.79 19.21 61.78
N PRO A 12 26.86 19.73 61.15
CA PRO A 12 27.39 21.00 61.65
C PRO A 12 27.70 22.04 60.56
N ARG A 13 27.52 23.29 60.97
CA ARG A 13 27.96 24.53 60.34
C ARG A 13 29.48 24.66 60.42
N GLY A 14 30.06 25.29 59.39
CA GLY A 14 31.44 25.78 59.41
C GLY A 14 31.60 26.98 58.44
N ASP A 15 31.54 28.19 59.03
CA ASP A 15 31.95 29.45 58.41
C ASP A 15 33.43 29.41 58.07
N TRP A 16 33.83 29.90 56.92
CA TRP A 16 35.12 30.56 56.69
C TRP A 16 35.06 31.64 55.60
N ARG A 17 35.55 32.76 55.97
CA ARG A 17 35.61 34.09 55.38
C ARG A 17 36.23 34.16 53.97
N ALA A 18 35.79 35.17 53.26
CA ALA A 18 36.25 35.71 52.00
C ALA A 18 37.72 36.18 51.98
N GLN A 19 38.42 36.01 50.88
CA GLN A 19 39.48 36.87 50.40
C GLN A 19 39.43 37.04 48.88
N PRO A 20 39.69 38.27 48.34
CA PRO A 20 39.54 38.52 46.92
C PRO A 20 40.85 38.26 46.17
N ARG A 21 40.81 37.60 45.03
CA ARG A 21 41.94 37.55 44.07
C ARG A 21 41.53 37.86 42.66
N ARG A 22 42.03 39.02 42.26
CA ARG A 22 42.52 39.51 40.94
C ARG A 22 41.94 38.83 39.68
N VAL A 23 41.26 39.69 38.92
CA VAL A 23 40.89 39.60 37.52
C VAL A 23 42.10 39.31 36.63
N ARG A 24 42.10 38.22 35.90
CA ARG A 24 42.87 38.07 34.68
C ARG A 24 41.89 37.82 33.54
N SER A 25 41.83 38.79 32.66
CA SER A 25 41.11 38.73 31.38
C SER A 25 41.72 37.65 30.51
N GLY A 26 41.03 36.53 30.39
CA GLY A 26 41.31 35.47 29.41
C GLY A 26 40.22 35.49 28.38
N LEU A 27 40.56 35.98 27.17
CA LEU A 27 39.74 35.91 25.97
C LEU A 27 39.54 34.45 25.61
N LYS A 28 38.36 33.87 25.94
CA LYS A 28 37.99 32.52 25.50
C LYS A 28 37.31 32.65 24.14
N CYS A 29 38.04 32.27 23.09
CA CYS A 29 37.44 31.98 21.79
C CYS A 29 36.41 30.86 22.02
N VAL A 30 35.12 31.17 21.90
CA VAL A 30 34.06 30.21 21.79
C VAL A 30 34.07 29.68 20.36
N ALA A 31 34.68 28.50 20.15
CA ALA A 31 34.53 27.76 18.90
C ALA A 31 33.11 27.27 18.86
N GLY A 32 32.25 27.93 18.05
CA GLY A 32 30.94 27.49 17.74
C GLY A 32 31.03 26.18 16.93
N LEU A 33 30.72 25.05 17.55
CA LEU A 33 30.43 23.81 16.84
C LEU A 33 29.13 24.01 16.06
N ALA A 34 29.25 24.34 14.77
CA ALA A 34 28.14 24.23 13.85
C ALA A 34 27.79 22.74 13.71
N SER A 35 26.71 22.32 14.39
CA SER A 35 26.11 21.02 14.16
C SER A 35 25.59 21.01 12.72
N ILE A 36 26.34 20.38 11.82
CA ILE A 36 25.85 20.02 10.49
C ILE A 36 24.81 18.92 10.74
N GLY A 37 23.54 19.32 10.80
CA GLY A 37 22.44 18.36 10.79
C GLY A 37 22.56 17.54 9.51
N ALA A 38 22.84 16.24 9.65
CA ALA A 38 22.75 15.30 8.54
C ALA A 38 21.31 15.37 8.01
N LEU A 39 21.13 15.96 6.85
CA LEU A 39 19.90 15.81 6.06
C LEU A 39 19.81 14.32 5.74
N THR A 40 19.01 13.59 6.52
CA THR A 40 18.62 12.23 6.15
C THR A 40 17.80 12.35 4.86
N ALA A 41 18.40 11.95 3.74
CA ALA A 41 17.69 11.87 2.48
C ALA A 41 16.46 10.98 2.71
N THR A 42 15.28 11.54 2.55
CA THR A 42 14.05 10.75 2.52
C THR A 42 14.24 9.72 1.39
N PRO A 43 13.99 8.43 1.64
CA PRO A 43 14.13 7.42 0.60
C PRO A 43 13.29 7.85 -0.62
N ALA A 44 13.93 7.87 -1.78
CA ALA A 44 13.26 8.19 -3.03
C ALA A 44 12.15 7.15 -3.26
N GLY A 45 10.95 7.61 -3.51
CA GLY A 45 9.82 6.75 -3.84
C GLY A 45 9.95 6.16 -5.24
N GLN A 46 9.06 5.25 -5.57
CA GLN A 46 8.98 4.61 -6.87
C GLN A 46 7.72 5.06 -7.61
N TYR A 47 7.84 5.21 -8.91
CA TYR A 47 6.74 5.41 -9.83
C TYR A 47 6.77 4.33 -10.90
N TYR A 48 5.61 3.82 -11.28
CA TYR A 48 5.46 3.01 -12.48
C TYR A 48 4.05 3.17 -13.05
N GLN A 49 3.91 2.87 -14.34
CA GLN A 49 2.63 2.98 -15.04
C GLN A 49 2.22 1.64 -15.64
N GLY A 50 0.94 1.33 -15.55
CA GLY A 50 0.29 0.20 -16.19
C GLY A 50 -0.66 0.65 -17.31
N TYR A 51 -0.76 -0.19 -18.35
CA TYR A 51 -1.65 -0.01 -19.48
C TYR A 51 -2.66 -1.16 -19.49
N ALA A 52 -3.91 -0.85 -19.16
CA ALA A 52 -4.98 -1.82 -19.09
C ALA A 52 -5.71 -1.94 -20.43
N TYR A 53 -5.63 -3.12 -21.00
CA TYR A 53 -6.29 -3.48 -22.24
C TYR A 53 -7.53 -4.34 -21.96
N ALA A 54 -8.47 -4.39 -22.90
CA ALA A 54 -9.52 -5.40 -22.89
C ALA A 54 -8.92 -6.81 -22.82
N ALA A 55 -9.69 -7.81 -22.38
CA ALA A 55 -9.18 -9.15 -22.18
C ALA A 55 -8.52 -9.77 -23.43
N ASP A 56 -8.94 -9.36 -24.63
CA ASP A 56 -8.32 -9.73 -25.91
C ASP A 56 -6.93 -9.09 -26.14
N GLY A 57 -6.56 -8.12 -25.31
CA GLY A 57 -5.27 -7.44 -25.32
C GLY A 57 -5.11 -6.36 -26.40
N GLN A 58 -6.16 -6.01 -27.15
CA GLN A 58 -6.07 -5.10 -28.29
C GLN A 58 -6.47 -3.66 -27.95
N ARG A 59 -7.61 -3.44 -27.30
CA ARG A 59 -8.13 -2.11 -27.02
C ARG A 59 -7.67 -1.60 -25.66
N LEU A 60 -6.95 -0.47 -25.62
CA LEU A 60 -6.61 0.23 -24.39
C LEU A 60 -7.89 0.77 -23.75
N LEU A 61 -8.14 0.38 -22.50
CA LEU A 61 -9.29 0.81 -21.71
C LEU A 61 -8.92 1.99 -20.83
N TYR A 62 -7.82 1.88 -20.09
CA TYR A 62 -7.33 2.92 -19.18
C TYR A 62 -5.84 2.74 -18.92
N ARG A 63 -5.25 3.72 -18.23
CA ARG A 63 -3.90 3.63 -17.64
C ARG A 63 -4.00 3.74 -16.14
N GLU A 64 -3.06 3.14 -15.44
CA GLU A 64 -2.91 3.30 -13.99
C GLU A 64 -1.49 3.73 -13.67
N ALA A 65 -1.36 4.87 -13.00
CA ALA A 65 -0.10 5.41 -12.54
C ALA A 65 0.02 5.19 -11.03
N HIS A 66 1.13 4.58 -10.62
CA HIS A 66 1.41 4.21 -9.23
C HIS A 66 2.54 5.05 -8.68
N TRP A 67 2.34 5.64 -7.51
CA TRP A 67 3.36 6.28 -6.68
C TRP A 67 3.49 5.49 -5.39
N LEU A 68 4.67 4.91 -5.14
CA LEU A 68 5.02 4.26 -3.89
C LEU A 68 5.99 5.18 -3.16
N TYR A 69 5.67 5.54 -1.94
CA TYR A 69 6.49 6.44 -1.14
C TYR A 69 6.39 6.08 0.34
N SER A 70 7.42 6.46 1.11
CA SER A 70 7.43 6.27 2.55
C SER A 70 7.26 7.62 3.24
N GLU A 71 6.38 7.67 4.23
CA GLU A 71 6.17 8.82 5.10
C GLU A 71 6.11 8.34 6.55
N ASN A 72 6.95 8.94 7.42
CA ASN A 72 7.06 8.56 8.83
C ASN A 72 7.31 7.05 9.06
N GLY A 73 8.05 6.39 8.15
CA GLY A 73 8.36 4.97 8.22
C GLY A 73 7.22 4.03 7.79
N VAL A 74 6.12 4.57 7.30
CA VAL A 74 5.01 3.82 6.71
C VAL A 74 5.08 3.92 5.19
N GLU A 75 4.86 2.80 4.52
CA GLU A 75 4.75 2.78 3.07
C GLU A 75 3.33 3.10 2.63
N HIS A 76 3.23 3.98 1.66
CA HIS A 76 1.98 4.42 1.03
C HIS A 76 2.03 4.15 -0.47
N ARG A 77 0.87 3.89 -1.04
CA ARG A 77 0.70 3.82 -2.49
C ARG A 77 -0.49 4.66 -2.92
N LEU A 78 -0.25 5.58 -3.84
CA LEU A 78 -1.31 6.23 -4.59
C LEU A 78 -1.41 5.58 -5.96
N VAL A 79 -2.63 5.31 -6.43
CA VAL A 79 -2.90 4.92 -7.81
C VAL A 79 -3.92 5.89 -8.41
N VAL A 80 -3.58 6.48 -9.55
CA VAL A 80 -4.49 7.32 -10.33
C VAL A 80 -4.78 6.61 -11.65
N TYR A 81 -6.05 6.38 -11.91
CA TYR A 81 -6.52 5.76 -13.14
C TYR A 81 -6.98 6.84 -14.10
N THR A 82 -6.48 6.79 -15.33
CA THR A 82 -6.79 7.77 -16.38
C THR A 82 -7.43 7.10 -17.58
N CYS A 83 -8.38 7.80 -18.19
CA CYS A 83 -8.93 7.42 -19.49
C CYS A 83 -7.83 7.39 -20.57
N PRO A 84 -8.05 6.79 -21.74
CA PRO A 84 -7.08 6.82 -22.84
C PRO A 84 -6.64 8.22 -23.27
N ASP A 85 -7.48 9.24 -23.08
CA ASP A 85 -7.19 10.64 -23.35
C ASP A 85 -6.38 11.34 -22.23
N GLY A 86 -6.09 10.62 -21.11
CA GLY A 86 -5.32 11.13 -19.98
C GLY A 86 -6.15 11.74 -18.86
N ALA A 87 -7.47 11.91 -19.00
CA ALA A 87 -8.32 12.47 -17.95
C ALA A 87 -8.47 11.49 -16.76
N PRO A 88 -8.12 11.89 -15.50
CA PRO A 88 -8.24 11.01 -14.34
C PRO A 88 -9.71 10.75 -14.00
N PHE A 89 -10.04 9.51 -13.65
CA PHE A 89 -11.42 9.13 -13.30
C PHE A 89 -11.54 8.31 -12.02
N VAL A 90 -10.49 7.60 -11.59
CA VAL A 90 -10.46 6.88 -10.32
C VAL A 90 -9.17 7.19 -9.57
N ARG A 91 -9.25 7.22 -8.26
CA ARG A 91 -8.12 7.31 -7.36
C ARG A 91 -8.22 6.23 -6.30
N LYS A 92 -7.08 5.57 -6.01
CA LYS A 92 -6.94 4.59 -4.94
C LYS A 92 -5.77 4.99 -4.04
N ARG A 93 -5.99 5.04 -2.74
CA ARG A 93 -4.96 5.20 -1.72
C ARG A 93 -4.80 3.88 -0.97
N VAL A 94 -3.57 3.53 -0.67
CA VAL A 94 -3.21 2.33 0.08
C VAL A 94 -2.24 2.75 1.18
N ASP A 95 -2.53 2.34 2.41
CA ASP A 95 -1.70 2.58 3.60
C ASP A 95 -1.32 1.24 4.22
N THR A 96 -0.03 0.96 4.31
CA THR A 96 0.48 -0.33 4.80
C THR A 96 0.69 -0.37 6.31
N ALA A 97 0.36 0.68 7.06
CA ALA A 97 0.52 0.71 8.52
C ALA A 97 -0.12 -0.52 9.23
N PRO A 98 -1.31 -1.00 8.83
CA PRO A 98 -1.89 -2.19 9.44
C PRO A 98 -1.23 -3.51 9.01
N GLY A 99 -0.51 -3.53 7.88
CA GLY A 99 0.21 -4.68 7.32
C GLY A 99 0.33 -4.61 5.80
N ALA A 100 1.46 -5.04 5.27
CA ALA A 100 1.74 -4.99 3.82
C ALA A 100 0.76 -5.84 2.99
N ALA A 101 0.41 -7.04 3.45
CA ALA A 101 -0.57 -7.91 2.80
C ALA A 101 -2.02 -7.50 3.09
N THR A 102 -2.26 -6.79 4.20
CA THR A 102 -3.59 -6.37 4.64
C THR A 102 -3.65 -4.86 4.87
N PRO A 103 -3.37 -4.02 3.86
CA PRO A 103 -3.36 -2.57 4.00
C PRO A 103 -4.75 -1.99 4.23
N ASP A 104 -4.81 -0.75 4.67
CA ASP A 104 -6.00 0.07 4.47
C ASP A 104 -6.06 0.57 3.03
N VAL A 105 -7.27 0.64 2.49
CA VAL A 105 -7.51 0.98 1.08
C VAL A 105 -8.71 1.89 0.97
N ASP A 106 -8.60 2.93 0.15
CA ASP A 106 -9.73 3.82 -0.22
C ASP A 106 -9.71 4.02 -1.73
N LEU A 107 -10.67 3.43 -2.44
CA LEU A 107 -10.89 3.60 -3.86
C LEU A 107 -12.12 4.47 -4.09
N LEU A 108 -11.97 5.52 -4.92
CA LEU A 108 -13.05 6.40 -5.35
C LEU A 108 -13.09 6.50 -6.88
N ASP A 109 -14.23 6.14 -7.47
CA ASP A 109 -14.54 6.35 -8.88
C ASP A 109 -15.38 7.63 -9.05
N GLY A 110 -14.76 8.68 -9.61
CA GLY A 110 -15.41 9.98 -9.81
C GLY A 110 -16.49 10.00 -10.89
N ARG A 111 -16.65 8.93 -11.67
CA ARG A 111 -17.67 8.86 -12.75
C ARG A 111 -19.09 8.70 -12.19
N GLY A 112 -19.23 7.86 -11.17
CA GLY A 112 -20.53 7.57 -10.55
C GLY A 112 -20.53 7.70 -9.03
N GLY A 113 -19.38 7.93 -8.41
CA GLY A 113 -19.23 7.99 -6.95
C GLY A 113 -19.19 6.62 -6.30
N TYR A 114 -18.85 5.55 -7.07
CA TYR A 114 -18.52 4.25 -6.49
C TYR A 114 -17.33 4.39 -5.55
N ARG A 115 -17.42 3.80 -4.37
CA ARG A 115 -16.37 3.80 -3.38
C ARG A 115 -16.29 2.47 -2.67
N GLU A 116 -15.08 1.96 -2.40
CA GLU A 116 -14.86 0.77 -1.59
C GLU A 116 -13.52 0.84 -0.88
N GLY A 117 -13.38 0.09 0.19
CA GLY A 117 -12.10 -0.01 0.86
C GLY A 117 -12.15 -0.61 2.24
N VAL A 118 -11.05 -0.40 2.96
CA VAL A 118 -10.83 -0.79 4.36
C VAL A 118 -10.22 0.40 5.07
N ARG A 119 -10.67 0.64 6.29
CA ARG A 119 -10.08 1.66 7.17
C ARG A 119 -9.90 1.12 8.57
N THR A 120 -8.79 1.50 9.18
CA THR A 120 -8.48 1.24 10.58
C THR A 120 -8.58 2.55 11.36
N GLN A 121 -9.45 2.62 12.35
CA GLN A 121 -9.65 3.79 13.18
C GLN A 121 -9.95 3.38 14.62
N ASP A 122 -9.31 4.01 15.61
CA ASP A 122 -9.53 3.77 17.03
C ASP A 122 -9.45 2.30 17.44
N GLY A 123 -8.48 1.55 16.86
CA GLY A 123 -8.28 0.12 17.13
C GLY A 123 -9.37 -0.78 16.54
N ARG A 124 -10.23 -0.26 15.70
CA ARG A 124 -11.25 -1.01 14.96
C ARG A 124 -10.94 -1.00 13.48
N ARG A 125 -11.30 -2.08 12.82
CA ARG A 125 -11.11 -2.22 11.39
C ARG A 125 -12.44 -2.52 10.72
N GLU A 126 -12.75 -1.76 9.67
CA GLU A 126 -14.00 -1.86 8.92
C GLU A 126 -13.72 -1.96 7.43
N VAL A 127 -14.48 -2.82 6.75
CA VAL A 127 -14.64 -2.79 5.30
C VAL A 127 -15.86 -1.97 4.95
N PHE A 128 -15.79 -1.21 3.87
CA PHE A 128 -16.91 -0.41 3.37
C PHE A 128 -17.07 -0.52 1.86
N ALA A 129 -18.30 -0.33 1.39
CA ALA A 129 -18.62 -0.23 -0.03
C ALA A 129 -19.85 0.67 -0.23
N GLN A 130 -19.78 1.54 -1.24
CA GLN A 130 -20.84 2.43 -1.68
C GLN A 130 -21.03 2.26 -3.19
N ALA A 131 -22.23 1.93 -3.63
CA ALA A 131 -22.49 1.61 -5.03
C ALA A 131 -22.42 2.81 -5.98
N ASP A 132 -22.84 3.97 -5.50
CA ASP A 132 -22.81 5.27 -6.21
C ASP A 132 -22.96 6.43 -5.21
N ALA A 133 -22.83 7.67 -5.68
CA ALA A 133 -22.90 8.86 -4.85
C ALA A 133 -24.25 9.06 -4.10
N ARG A 134 -25.32 8.38 -4.50
CA ARG A 134 -26.66 8.49 -3.90
C ARG A 134 -26.97 7.31 -2.97
N SER A 135 -26.27 6.21 -3.12
CA SER A 135 -26.44 5.01 -2.31
C SER A 135 -25.81 5.17 -0.92
N PRO A 136 -26.39 4.60 0.13
CA PRO A 136 -25.76 4.58 1.44
C PRO A 136 -24.47 3.75 1.41
N GLU A 137 -23.47 4.18 2.17
CA GLU A 137 -22.26 3.37 2.41
C GLU A 137 -22.64 2.19 3.31
N ARG A 138 -22.38 0.97 2.85
CA ARG A 138 -22.51 -0.27 3.63
C ARG A 138 -21.19 -0.56 4.31
N ARG A 139 -21.22 -1.11 5.51
CA ARG A 139 -20.03 -1.40 6.32
C ARG A 139 -20.16 -2.73 7.04
N ALA A 140 -19.01 -3.35 7.33
CA ALA A 140 -18.91 -4.47 8.24
C ALA A 140 -17.59 -4.40 9.02
N ALA A 141 -17.60 -4.84 10.27
CA ALA A 141 -16.39 -4.99 11.06
C ALA A 141 -15.54 -6.14 10.50
N LEU A 142 -14.23 -5.96 10.49
CA LEU A 142 -13.27 -7.01 10.16
C LEU A 142 -12.59 -7.53 11.42
N PRO A 143 -12.17 -8.81 11.43
CA PRO A 143 -11.37 -9.36 12.53
C PRO A 143 -10.04 -8.62 12.65
N LEU A 144 -9.61 -8.38 13.89
CA LEU A 144 -8.31 -7.84 14.22
C LEU A 144 -7.71 -8.67 15.37
N PRO A 145 -6.64 -9.45 15.17
CA PRO A 145 -5.86 -9.54 13.94
C PRO A 145 -6.64 -10.17 12.75
N PRO A 146 -6.19 -9.90 11.50
CA PRO A 146 -6.78 -10.53 10.32
C PRO A 146 -6.53 -12.05 10.32
N PRO A 147 -7.31 -12.83 9.54
CA PRO A 147 -7.04 -14.26 9.37
C PRO A 147 -5.61 -14.52 8.87
N PRO A 148 -5.00 -15.67 9.21
CA PRO A 148 -3.71 -16.06 8.65
C PRO A 148 -3.73 -16.03 7.11
N ASN A 149 -2.67 -15.50 6.50
CA ASN A 149 -2.54 -15.34 5.05
C ASN A 149 -3.62 -14.45 4.40
N ALA A 150 -4.32 -13.65 5.18
CA ALA A 150 -5.33 -12.74 4.63
C ALA A 150 -4.69 -11.71 3.70
N VAL A 151 -5.41 -11.39 2.64
CA VAL A 151 -4.98 -10.41 1.64
C VAL A 151 -6.09 -9.41 1.38
N ILE A 152 -5.71 -8.15 1.22
CA ILE A 152 -6.60 -7.05 0.87
C ILE A 152 -6.02 -6.32 -0.35
N ASP A 153 -6.77 -6.33 -1.47
CA ASP A 153 -6.47 -5.58 -2.70
C ASP A 153 -4.99 -5.68 -3.15
N ALA A 154 -4.29 -4.54 -3.21
CA ALA A 154 -2.88 -4.43 -3.60
C ALA A 154 -1.91 -5.18 -2.66
N GLY A 155 -2.34 -5.61 -1.48
CA GLY A 155 -1.57 -6.45 -0.58
C GLY A 155 -1.25 -7.82 -1.15
N PHE A 156 -1.91 -8.24 -2.24
CA PHE A 156 -1.55 -9.47 -2.94
C PHE A 156 -0.13 -9.44 -3.52
N ASP A 157 0.35 -8.27 -3.97
CA ASP A 157 1.73 -8.08 -4.40
C ASP A 157 2.74 -8.35 -3.26
N ALA A 158 2.48 -7.82 -2.07
CA ALA A 158 3.32 -8.09 -0.89
C ALA A 158 3.25 -9.57 -0.49
N PHE A 159 2.05 -10.16 -0.49
CA PHE A 159 1.86 -11.58 -0.19
C PHE A 159 2.66 -12.50 -1.13
N VAL A 160 2.62 -12.26 -2.45
CA VAL A 160 3.37 -13.06 -3.42
C VAL A 160 4.87 -12.97 -3.18
N ARG A 161 5.40 -11.77 -2.93
CA ARG A 161 6.83 -11.56 -2.67
C ARG A 161 7.30 -12.21 -1.38
N GLU A 162 6.51 -12.11 -0.32
CA GLU A 162 6.80 -12.73 0.98
C GLU A 162 6.79 -14.26 0.89
N HIS A 163 5.89 -14.82 0.08
CA HIS A 163 5.70 -16.27 -0.05
C HIS A 163 6.29 -16.83 -1.35
N TRP A 164 7.20 -16.10 -2.00
CA TRP A 164 7.75 -16.43 -3.32
C TRP A 164 8.21 -17.87 -3.44
N ASP A 165 9.04 -18.33 -2.52
CA ASP A 165 9.61 -19.68 -2.56
C ASP A 165 8.55 -20.75 -2.34
N VAL A 166 7.62 -20.52 -1.42
CA VAL A 166 6.52 -21.43 -1.14
C VAL A 166 5.58 -21.52 -2.33
N LEU A 167 5.20 -20.39 -2.91
CA LEU A 167 4.32 -20.34 -4.07
C LEU A 167 4.97 -20.89 -5.33
N SER A 168 6.29 -20.76 -5.47
CA SER A 168 7.06 -21.30 -6.61
C SER A 168 7.22 -22.82 -6.55
N GLY A 169 6.92 -23.44 -5.42
CA GLY A 169 6.82 -24.91 -5.30
C GLY A 169 5.52 -25.45 -5.86
N ALA A 170 5.31 -26.76 -5.71
CA ALA A 170 4.09 -27.44 -6.17
C ALA A 170 2.87 -27.24 -5.24
N GLY A 171 2.97 -26.33 -4.26
CA GLY A 171 1.97 -26.12 -3.23
C GLY A 171 0.84 -25.18 -3.67
N VAL A 172 -0.31 -25.33 -3.01
CA VAL A 172 -1.45 -24.40 -3.08
C VAL A 172 -1.57 -23.75 -1.71
N SER A 173 -1.50 -22.42 -1.69
CA SER A 173 -1.64 -21.64 -0.44
C SER A 173 -3.06 -21.13 -0.29
N PRO A 174 -3.75 -21.42 0.84
CA PRO A 174 -5.04 -20.79 1.13
C PRO A 174 -4.84 -19.28 1.39
N VAL A 175 -5.70 -18.47 0.79
CA VAL A 175 -5.66 -17.01 0.86
C VAL A 175 -7.07 -16.48 1.14
N PRO A 176 -7.42 -16.15 2.38
CA PRO A 176 -8.61 -15.37 2.65
C PRO A 176 -8.46 -13.99 1.98
N PHE A 177 -9.19 -13.76 0.87
CA PHE A 177 -9.11 -12.52 0.10
C PHE A 177 -10.34 -11.65 0.39
N LEU A 178 -10.11 -10.40 0.81
CA LEU A 178 -11.20 -9.49 1.09
C LEU A 178 -11.83 -8.97 -0.20
N VAL A 179 -13.14 -9.12 -0.29
CA VAL A 179 -13.95 -8.55 -1.38
C VAL A 179 -14.82 -7.43 -0.80
N PRO A 180 -14.41 -6.15 -0.92
CA PRO A 180 -15.10 -5.05 -0.24
C PRO A 180 -16.56 -4.91 -0.64
N SER A 181 -16.90 -5.14 -1.91
CA SER A 181 -18.30 -5.10 -2.38
C SER A 181 -19.20 -6.14 -1.70
N GLN A 182 -18.63 -7.23 -1.16
CA GLN A 182 -19.32 -8.25 -0.38
C GLN A 182 -19.15 -8.08 1.14
N LEU A 183 -18.33 -7.12 1.58
CA LEU A 183 -18.03 -6.80 2.98
C LEU A 183 -17.45 -7.97 3.79
N ARG A 184 -16.72 -8.87 3.14
CA ARG A 184 -16.18 -10.08 3.80
C ARG A 184 -14.97 -10.66 3.08
N TYR A 185 -14.23 -11.47 3.80
CA TYR A 185 -13.25 -12.38 3.20
C TYR A 185 -13.96 -13.53 2.49
N LEU A 186 -13.42 -13.92 1.35
CA LEU A 186 -13.75 -15.14 0.63
C LEU A 186 -12.53 -16.04 0.60
N ASP A 187 -12.76 -17.36 0.58
CA ASP A 187 -11.68 -18.33 0.52
C ASP A 187 -11.16 -18.45 -0.92
N PHE A 188 -9.95 -17.96 -1.11
CA PHE A 188 -9.18 -18.11 -2.34
C PHE A 188 -8.01 -19.05 -2.11
N SER A 189 -7.41 -19.49 -3.21
CA SER A 189 -6.14 -20.20 -3.22
C SER A 189 -5.19 -19.54 -4.21
N ALA A 190 -3.91 -19.51 -3.84
CA ALA A 190 -2.81 -19.03 -4.70
C ALA A 190 -1.86 -20.19 -5.00
N HIS A 191 -1.38 -20.28 -6.24
CA HIS A 191 -0.40 -21.27 -6.68
C HIS A 191 0.35 -20.77 -7.91
N MET A 192 1.52 -21.35 -8.16
CA MET A 192 2.25 -21.14 -9.40
C MET A 192 1.49 -21.76 -10.57
N LEU A 193 1.36 -21.01 -11.66
CA LEU A 193 0.73 -21.46 -12.88
C LEU A 193 1.74 -21.98 -13.89
N SER A 194 2.74 -21.16 -14.25
CA SER A 194 3.78 -21.49 -15.24
C SER A 194 4.88 -20.44 -15.21
N ASP A 195 6.00 -20.78 -15.84
CA ASP A 195 7.01 -19.80 -16.28
C ASP A 195 6.81 -19.51 -17.77
N SER A 196 7.18 -18.30 -18.20
CA SER A 196 7.19 -17.90 -19.61
C SER A 196 8.29 -16.90 -19.87
N HIS A 197 8.68 -16.75 -21.14
CA HIS A 197 9.61 -15.73 -21.59
C HIS A 197 8.87 -14.75 -22.49
N ALA A 198 8.89 -13.46 -22.17
CA ALA A 198 8.24 -12.43 -22.96
C ALA A 198 9.06 -11.14 -22.93
N ASP A 199 9.23 -10.50 -24.08
CA ASP A 199 9.93 -9.23 -24.24
C ASP A 199 11.33 -9.21 -23.56
N GLY A 200 12.08 -10.33 -23.66
CA GLY A 200 13.42 -10.48 -23.08
C GLY A 200 13.45 -10.68 -21.56
N THR A 201 12.32 -10.99 -20.95
CA THR A 201 12.17 -11.17 -19.48
C THR A 201 11.57 -12.52 -19.17
N ASP A 202 12.15 -13.22 -18.20
CA ASP A 202 11.57 -14.44 -17.64
C ASP A 202 10.50 -14.09 -16.62
N LEU A 203 9.28 -14.53 -16.88
CA LEU A 203 8.13 -14.27 -16.03
C LEU A 203 7.69 -15.55 -15.34
N ARG A 204 7.43 -15.43 -14.03
CA ARG A 204 6.72 -16.44 -13.24
C ARG A 204 5.29 -16.02 -13.00
N TRP A 205 4.36 -16.90 -13.31
CA TRP A 205 2.94 -16.63 -13.18
C TRP A 205 2.36 -17.31 -11.96
N PHE A 206 1.60 -16.54 -11.19
CA PHE A 206 0.81 -17.03 -10.08
C PHE A 206 -0.67 -16.79 -10.35
N ARG A 207 -1.49 -17.75 -9.96
CA ARG A 207 -2.94 -17.66 -10.06
C ARG A 207 -3.56 -17.53 -8.70
N LEU A 208 -4.49 -16.59 -8.55
CA LEU A 208 -5.40 -16.46 -7.44
C LEU A 208 -6.81 -16.80 -7.93
N SER A 209 -7.43 -17.83 -7.38
CA SER A 209 -8.78 -18.29 -7.74
C SER A 209 -9.59 -18.62 -6.50
N LEU A 210 -10.93 -18.55 -6.60
CA LEU A 210 -11.82 -19.01 -5.54
C LEU A 210 -11.52 -20.47 -5.22
N ALA A 211 -11.40 -20.78 -3.93
CA ALA A 211 -11.19 -22.15 -3.46
C ALA A 211 -12.45 -22.99 -3.68
N GLY A 212 -12.26 -24.29 -3.93
CA GLY A 212 -13.34 -25.24 -4.14
C GLY A 212 -13.45 -25.72 -5.59
N TRP A 213 -14.31 -26.75 -5.79
CA TRP A 213 -14.41 -27.47 -7.06
C TRP A 213 -15.01 -26.65 -8.22
N TYR A 214 -15.70 -25.53 -7.94
CA TYR A 214 -16.18 -24.59 -8.96
C TYR A 214 -15.14 -23.52 -9.34
N GLY A 215 -14.02 -23.42 -8.61
CA GLY A 215 -13.05 -22.33 -8.79
C GLY A 215 -12.45 -22.26 -10.19
N PHE A 216 -12.37 -23.38 -10.92
CA PHE A 216 -11.86 -23.44 -12.29
C PHE A 216 -12.79 -22.78 -13.33
N ALA A 217 -14.08 -22.67 -13.03
CA ALA A 217 -15.10 -22.09 -13.92
C ALA A 217 -15.39 -20.61 -13.59
N LEU A 218 -14.81 -20.08 -12.51
CA LEU A 218 -15.03 -18.71 -12.05
C LEU A 218 -13.88 -17.81 -12.47
N PRO A 219 -14.11 -16.48 -12.55
CA PRO A 219 -13.05 -15.53 -12.82
C PRO A 219 -11.88 -15.70 -11.84
N HIS A 220 -10.68 -15.71 -12.35
CA HIS A 220 -9.42 -15.77 -11.60
C HIS A 220 -8.55 -14.57 -11.92
N ILE A 221 -7.51 -14.39 -11.14
CA ILE A 221 -6.48 -13.38 -11.34
C ILE A 221 -5.16 -14.10 -11.60
N ASP A 222 -4.51 -13.80 -12.71
CA ASP A 222 -3.15 -14.25 -13.01
C ASP A 222 -2.20 -13.05 -12.96
N VAL A 223 -1.08 -13.21 -12.25
CA VAL A 223 -0.06 -12.19 -12.12
C VAL A 223 1.28 -12.73 -12.56
N GLY A 224 1.93 -12.04 -13.48
CA GLY A 224 3.25 -12.38 -14.00
C GLY A 224 4.31 -11.46 -13.41
N TYR A 225 5.27 -12.03 -12.71
CA TYR A 225 6.39 -11.34 -12.10
C TYR A 225 7.69 -11.68 -12.81
N ASP A 226 8.56 -10.70 -12.93
CA ASP A 226 9.95 -10.89 -13.31
C ASP A 226 10.64 -11.80 -12.28
N VAL A 227 11.25 -12.88 -12.74
CA VAL A 227 11.89 -13.89 -11.87
C VAL A 227 13.09 -13.33 -11.09
N GLN A 228 13.79 -12.34 -11.66
CA GLN A 228 15.01 -11.79 -11.06
C GLN A 228 14.72 -10.67 -10.08
N THR A 229 13.76 -9.79 -10.42
CA THR A 229 13.49 -8.59 -9.64
C THR A 229 12.25 -8.73 -8.75
N HIS A 230 11.44 -9.77 -8.95
CA HIS A 230 10.12 -9.96 -8.35
C HIS A 230 9.19 -8.75 -8.56
N GLU A 231 9.39 -8.03 -9.65
CA GLU A 231 8.52 -6.90 -10.02
C GLU A 231 7.33 -7.39 -10.86
N LEU A 232 6.15 -6.88 -10.55
CA LEU A 232 4.96 -7.14 -11.34
C LEU A 232 5.15 -6.60 -12.76
N ARG A 233 4.96 -7.46 -13.77
CA ARG A 233 5.06 -7.13 -15.20
C ARG A 233 3.72 -7.20 -15.90
N GLU A 234 2.87 -8.12 -15.50
CA GLU A 234 1.57 -8.28 -16.11
C GLU A 234 0.53 -8.77 -15.11
N TYR A 235 -0.69 -8.29 -15.27
CA TYR A 235 -1.88 -8.70 -14.55
C TYR A 235 -2.97 -9.11 -15.54
N ARG A 236 -3.68 -10.19 -15.29
CA ARG A 236 -4.84 -10.63 -16.08
C ARG A 236 -5.96 -11.03 -15.11
N GLY A 237 -7.15 -10.51 -15.34
CA GLY A 237 -8.31 -10.87 -14.52
C GLY A 237 -9.25 -9.70 -14.26
N LEU A 238 -10.06 -9.83 -13.21
CA LEU A 238 -11.00 -8.79 -12.81
C LEU A 238 -10.28 -7.64 -12.11
N SER A 239 -10.45 -6.42 -12.62
CA SER A 239 -9.96 -5.20 -11.98
C SER A 239 -11.00 -4.58 -11.05
N ASN A 240 -10.57 -3.60 -10.24
CA ASN A 240 -11.48 -2.81 -9.39
C ASN A 240 -12.28 -1.78 -10.21
N ILE A 241 -11.95 -1.61 -11.49
CA ILE A 241 -12.64 -0.67 -12.37
C ILE A 241 -13.90 -1.32 -12.90
N ARG A 242 -15.00 -0.56 -12.94
CA ARG A 242 -16.32 -1.05 -13.32
C ARG A 242 -16.79 -0.47 -14.64
N ASP A 243 -17.59 -1.27 -15.35
CA ASP A 243 -18.34 -0.82 -16.55
C ASP A 243 -19.58 0.01 -16.14
N ALA A 244 -20.34 0.48 -17.13
CA ALA A 244 -21.56 1.25 -16.93
C ALA A 244 -22.67 0.46 -16.20
N ALA A 245 -22.63 -0.88 -16.24
CA ALA A 245 -23.56 -1.75 -15.52
C ALA A 245 -23.09 -2.08 -14.09
N GLY A 246 -21.97 -1.50 -13.63
CA GLY A 246 -21.41 -1.74 -12.31
C GLY A 246 -20.66 -3.08 -12.15
N ARG A 247 -20.33 -3.75 -13.25
CA ARG A 247 -19.57 -5.01 -13.27
C ARG A 247 -18.09 -4.72 -13.38
N ASN A 248 -17.27 -5.44 -12.62
CA ASN A 248 -15.81 -5.35 -12.72
C ASN A 248 -15.32 -5.73 -14.11
N LEU A 249 -14.40 -4.94 -14.65
CA LEU A 249 -13.80 -5.21 -15.97
C LEU A 249 -12.84 -6.39 -15.91
N SER A 250 -12.89 -7.28 -16.89
CA SER A 250 -11.83 -8.22 -17.17
C SER A 250 -10.78 -7.57 -18.04
N VAL A 251 -9.54 -7.52 -17.57
CA VAL A 251 -8.47 -6.74 -18.20
C VAL A 251 -7.18 -7.53 -18.29
N ARG A 252 -6.31 -7.07 -19.19
CA ARG A 252 -4.90 -7.38 -19.25
C ARG A 252 -4.09 -6.10 -19.01
N ILE A 253 -3.38 -5.99 -17.90
CA ILE A 253 -2.57 -4.82 -17.58
C ILE A 253 -1.11 -5.16 -17.76
N ARG A 254 -0.39 -4.34 -18.52
CA ARG A 254 1.06 -4.45 -18.72
C ARG A 254 1.78 -3.33 -18.00
N PHE A 255 2.88 -3.65 -17.33
CA PHE A 255 3.74 -2.73 -16.58
C PHE A 255 5.15 -2.71 -17.21
N PRO A 256 5.38 -1.92 -18.28
CA PRO A 256 6.66 -1.88 -18.95
C PRO A 256 7.77 -1.37 -18.02
N PRO A 257 8.97 -1.98 -18.02
CA PRO A 257 10.12 -1.48 -17.24
C PRO A 257 10.49 -0.04 -17.54
N SER A 258 10.34 0.39 -18.80
CA SER A 258 10.63 1.76 -19.25
C SER A 258 9.77 2.84 -18.58
N GLU A 259 8.64 2.47 -18.01
CA GLU A 259 7.72 3.37 -17.30
C GLU A 259 8.02 3.46 -15.80
N ARG A 260 9.14 2.90 -15.35
CA ARG A 260 9.54 2.94 -13.94
C ARG A 260 10.52 4.07 -13.67
N ARG A 261 10.37 4.72 -12.52
CA ARG A 261 11.27 5.76 -12.01
C ARG A 261 11.42 5.60 -10.50
N THR A 262 12.56 6.02 -9.96
CA THR A 262 12.91 5.92 -8.53
C THR A 262 13.15 7.29 -7.88
N ASP A 263 12.83 8.36 -8.58
CA ASP A 263 13.12 9.75 -8.19
C ASP A 263 11.88 10.53 -7.73
N VAL A 264 10.79 9.82 -7.39
CA VAL A 264 9.53 10.44 -6.98
C VAL A 264 9.46 10.64 -5.46
N THR A 265 8.68 11.64 -5.06
CA THR A 265 8.51 12.03 -3.66
C THR A 265 7.05 11.91 -3.21
N ALA A 266 6.81 11.94 -1.89
CA ALA A 266 5.45 12.05 -1.34
C ALA A 266 4.70 13.27 -1.89
N ALA A 267 5.41 14.41 -2.09
CA ALA A 267 4.82 15.61 -2.67
C ALA A 267 4.36 15.41 -4.13
N ASP A 268 5.05 14.56 -4.91
CA ASP A 268 4.60 14.20 -6.27
C ASP A 268 3.31 13.40 -6.20
N ALA A 269 3.22 12.43 -5.29
CA ALA A 269 2.01 11.66 -5.06
C ALA A 269 0.84 12.56 -4.61
N GLU A 270 1.07 13.48 -3.68
CA GLU A 270 0.02 14.39 -3.20
C GLU A 270 -0.45 15.37 -4.30
N ARG A 271 0.44 15.86 -5.15
CA ARG A 271 0.04 16.66 -6.34
C ARG A 271 -0.84 15.84 -7.29
N ALA A 272 -0.46 14.59 -7.56
CA ALA A 272 -1.26 13.70 -8.38
C ALA A 272 -2.62 13.39 -7.72
N ALA A 273 -2.64 13.19 -6.40
CA ALA A 273 -3.86 12.96 -5.63
C ALA A 273 -4.81 14.16 -5.60
N ALA A 274 -4.29 15.38 -5.69
CA ALA A 274 -5.10 16.61 -5.72
C ALA A 274 -5.78 16.85 -7.08
N THR A 275 -5.37 16.13 -8.15
CA THR A 275 -5.96 16.30 -9.48
C THR A 275 -7.43 15.90 -9.47
N PRO A 276 -8.36 16.75 -9.94
CA PRO A 276 -9.78 16.44 -9.99
C PRO A 276 -10.08 15.23 -10.89
N LEU A 277 -11.02 14.38 -10.48
CA LEU A 277 -11.47 13.22 -11.26
C LEU A 277 -12.52 13.65 -12.30
N THR A 278 -12.05 14.10 -13.45
CA THR A 278 -12.88 14.67 -14.53
C THR A 278 -13.14 13.70 -15.68
N GLY A 279 -12.42 12.58 -15.73
CA GLY A 279 -12.57 11.57 -16.79
C GLY A 279 -13.97 10.96 -16.83
N ARG A 280 -14.49 10.76 -18.03
CA ARG A 280 -15.85 10.21 -18.28
C ARG A 280 -15.82 9.02 -19.23
N CYS A 281 -14.68 8.34 -19.35
CA CYS A 281 -14.58 7.15 -20.21
C CYS A 281 -15.57 6.06 -19.79
N THR A 282 -16.21 5.46 -20.78
CA THR A 282 -17.14 4.34 -20.61
C THR A 282 -16.52 3.07 -21.16
N PHE A 283 -16.83 1.96 -20.51
CA PHE A 283 -16.35 0.64 -20.93
C PHE A 283 -17.56 -0.21 -21.30
N GLN A 284 -17.49 -0.81 -22.48
CA GLN A 284 -18.49 -1.74 -23.00
C GLN A 284 -17.88 -3.13 -23.09
#